data_519a993cf5b3ed9663dfd1b9607f31a5
#
_entry.id   519a993cf5b3ed9663dfd1b9607f31a5
#
_cell.length_a   1.000
_cell.length_b   1.000
_cell.length_c   1.000
_cell.angle_alpha   90.00
_cell.angle_beta   90.00
_cell.angle_gamma   90.00
#
_symmetry.space_group_name_H-M   'P 1'
#
loop_
_entity.id
_entity.type
_entity.pdbx_description
1 polymer ?
#
loop_
_entity_poly.entity_id
_entity_poly.type
_entity_poly.pdbx_seq_one_letter_code
_entity_poly.pdbx_strand_id
1 'polypeptide(L)'
;LKQIREHEMSLYVEEVDDWLDLRGKTPEVRETVAWCHGAGGILLSRLKSYPYLTGTLKEEVAKDIHRAAQKAAVGHIRKDFCLCHGNFGNRWIRDAYRLFSGETGTEKPVSDLLIEKIREHGLEAEESRRYSLMHGLAGIGYGLLREMDPSLPDILAVEV
;
A
#
# COMPACT_ATOMS: atom_id res chain seq x y z
N LEU A 1 -15.14 -12.94 -6.57
CA LEU A 1 -13.82 -12.80 -5.99
C LEU A 1 -12.83 -13.86 -6.54
N LYS A 2 -13.23 -15.15 -6.65
CA LYS A 2 -12.39 -16.23 -7.15
C LYS A 2 -11.81 -15.92 -8.53
N GLN A 3 -12.63 -15.54 -9.50
CA GLN A 3 -12.17 -15.20 -10.87
C GLN A 3 -11.21 -14.00 -10.90
N ILE A 4 -11.45 -12.99 -10.06
CA ILE A 4 -10.54 -11.82 -9.95
C ILE A 4 -9.18 -12.30 -9.45
N ARG A 5 -9.16 -13.09 -8.38
CA ARG A 5 -7.94 -13.66 -7.82
C ARG A 5 -7.20 -14.52 -8.85
N GLU A 6 -7.90 -15.40 -9.58
CA GLU A 6 -7.30 -16.25 -10.62
C GLU A 6 -6.61 -15.39 -11.70
N HIS A 7 -7.27 -14.32 -12.14
CA HIS A 7 -6.67 -13.39 -13.08
C HIS A 7 -5.44 -12.69 -12.49
N GLU A 8 -5.53 -12.14 -11.27
CA GLU A 8 -4.39 -11.48 -10.63
C GLU A 8 -3.23 -12.45 -10.42
N MET A 9 -3.50 -13.70 -10.02
CA MET A 9 -2.46 -14.72 -9.86
C MET A 9 -1.82 -15.15 -11.20
N SER A 10 -2.50 -15.00 -12.32
CA SER A 10 -1.88 -15.20 -13.64
C SER A 10 -0.84 -14.12 -14.00
N LEU A 11 -0.81 -13.02 -13.24
CA LEU A 11 0.14 -11.92 -13.40
C LEU A 11 1.28 -11.97 -12.36
N TYR A 12 1.28 -12.99 -11.49
CA TYR A 12 2.32 -13.17 -10.49
C TYR A 12 3.59 -13.76 -11.12
N VAL A 13 4.74 -13.20 -10.79
CA VAL A 13 6.06 -13.59 -11.30
C VAL A 13 6.88 -14.17 -10.14
N GLU A 14 7.07 -15.49 -10.12
CA GLU A 14 7.73 -16.20 -9.00
C GLU A 14 9.18 -15.76 -8.81
N GLU A 15 9.91 -15.45 -9.88
CA GLU A 15 11.33 -15.10 -9.83
C GLU A 15 11.62 -13.82 -9.05
N VAL A 16 10.63 -12.95 -8.94
CA VAL A 16 10.75 -11.66 -8.25
C VAL A 16 9.75 -11.49 -7.13
N ASP A 17 8.91 -12.50 -6.90
CA ASP A 17 7.89 -12.56 -5.85
C ASP A 17 6.95 -11.33 -5.86
N ASP A 18 6.49 -10.94 -7.07
CA ASP A 18 5.64 -9.76 -7.25
C ASP A 18 4.70 -9.90 -8.45
N TRP A 19 3.77 -8.98 -8.62
CA TRP A 19 2.79 -8.94 -9.70
C TRP A 19 3.15 -7.93 -10.78
N LEU A 20 2.89 -8.29 -12.05
CA LEU A 20 3.07 -7.41 -13.19
C LEU A 20 2.19 -6.14 -13.09
N ASP A 21 2.79 -5.00 -13.37
CA ASP A 21 2.08 -3.75 -13.62
C ASP A 21 1.69 -3.68 -15.10
N LEU A 22 0.39 -3.69 -15.38
CA LEU A 22 -0.17 -3.66 -16.74
C LEU A 22 -0.44 -2.25 -17.27
N ARG A 23 -0.16 -1.19 -16.50
CA ARG A 23 -0.47 0.21 -16.88
C ARG A 23 0.48 0.79 -17.92
N GLY A 24 1.63 0.18 -18.13
CA GLY A 24 2.60 0.56 -19.14
C GLY A 24 2.27 0.01 -20.54
N LYS A 25 3.10 0.35 -21.52
CA LYS A 25 3.02 -0.24 -22.87
C LYS A 25 3.38 -1.72 -22.88
N THR A 26 4.24 -2.14 -21.99
CA THR A 26 4.65 -3.52 -21.75
C THR A 26 4.41 -3.87 -20.29
N PRO A 27 3.88 -5.07 -19.98
CA PRO A 27 3.81 -5.55 -18.60
C PRO A 27 5.21 -5.60 -17.98
N GLU A 28 5.36 -5.08 -16.78
CA GLU A 28 6.64 -5.07 -16.06
C GLU A 28 6.43 -5.28 -14.54
N VAL A 29 7.41 -5.88 -13.87
CA VAL A 29 7.47 -5.85 -12.42
C VAL A 29 8.17 -4.56 -12.00
N ARG A 30 7.53 -3.81 -11.11
CA ARG A 30 8.12 -2.59 -10.55
C ARG A 30 8.74 -2.91 -9.19
N GLU A 31 9.93 -2.42 -8.97
CA GLU A 31 10.61 -2.56 -7.66
C GLU A 31 9.89 -1.86 -6.51
N THR A 32 8.81 -1.16 -6.84
CA THR A 32 8.18 -0.23 -5.91
C THR A 32 6.86 -0.78 -5.39
N VAL A 33 6.79 -1.01 -4.08
CA VAL A 33 5.51 -1.28 -3.40
C VAL A 33 4.61 -0.05 -3.47
N ALA A 34 3.37 -0.24 -3.91
CA ALA A 34 2.39 0.83 -4.04
C ALA A 34 0.97 0.30 -3.88
N TRP A 35 0.04 1.18 -3.49
CA TRP A 35 -1.38 0.86 -3.47
C TRP A 35 -1.92 0.53 -4.87
N CYS A 36 -1.45 1.22 -5.89
CA CYS A 36 -2.00 1.15 -7.23
C CYS A 36 -1.41 0.05 -8.13
N HIS A 37 -0.44 -0.72 -7.66
CA HIS A 37 0.13 -1.87 -8.38
C HIS A 37 0.94 -2.80 -7.47
N GLY A 38 1.21 -4.02 -7.95
CA GLY A 38 2.09 -4.98 -7.30
C GLY A 38 1.60 -5.45 -5.94
N ALA A 39 2.52 -5.93 -5.14
CA ALA A 39 2.25 -6.55 -3.84
C ALA A 39 1.46 -5.67 -2.87
N GLY A 40 1.65 -4.34 -2.90
CA GLY A 40 0.97 -3.44 -1.97
C GLY A 40 -0.54 -3.42 -2.15
N GLY A 41 -1.02 -3.23 -3.37
CA GLY A 41 -2.45 -3.25 -3.68
C GLY A 41 -3.08 -4.63 -3.48
N ILE A 42 -2.37 -5.69 -3.88
CA ILE A 42 -2.79 -7.08 -3.65
C ILE A 42 -2.94 -7.34 -2.15
N LEU A 43 -1.96 -6.98 -1.34
CA LEU A 43 -2.00 -7.17 0.11
C LEU A 43 -3.23 -6.51 0.72
N LEU A 44 -3.45 -5.23 0.45
CA LEU A 44 -4.58 -4.50 1.04
C LEU A 44 -5.93 -5.11 0.62
N SER A 45 -6.09 -5.43 -0.67
CA SER A 45 -7.34 -6.03 -1.17
C SER A 45 -7.62 -7.41 -0.56
N ARG A 46 -6.57 -8.22 -0.35
CA ARG A 46 -6.68 -9.54 0.30
C ARG A 46 -7.02 -9.41 1.78
N LEU A 47 -6.35 -8.52 2.51
CA LEU A 47 -6.62 -8.26 3.93
C LEU A 47 -8.09 -7.85 4.16
N LYS A 48 -8.62 -6.95 3.33
CA LYS A 48 -9.99 -6.46 3.46
C LYS A 48 -11.04 -7.50 3.04
N SER A 49 -10.72 -8.38 2.11
CA SER A 49 -11.65 -9.45 1.70
C SER A 49 -11.62 -10.68 2.63
N TYR A 50 -10.51 -10.94 3.29
CA TYR A 50 -10.26 -12.14 4.08
C TYR A 50 -11.33 -12.48 5.13
N PRO A 51 -11.88 -11.52 5.90
CA PRO A 51 -12.92 -11.82 6.90
C PRO A 51 -14.20 -12.43 6.30
N TYR A 52 -14.48 -12.17 5.03
CA TYR A 52 -15.70 -12.61 4.33
C TYR A 52 -15.54 -13.92 3.59
N LEU A 53 -14.35 -14.55 3.67
CA LEU A 53 -14.02 -15.78 2.95
C LEU A 53 -14.15 -17.02 3.82
N THR A 54 -14.45 -18.16 3.18
CA THR A 54 -14.53 -19.47 3.81
C THR A 54 -13.90 -20.55 2.92
N GLY A 55 -13.60 -21.72 3.49
CA GLY A 55 -13.09 -22.88 2.78
C GLY A 55 -11.77 -22.64 2.05
N THR A 56 -11.55 -23.36 0.96
CA THR A 56 -10.31 -23.37 0.18
C THR A 56 -9.90 -21.96 -0.30
N LEU A 57 -10.87 -21.13 -0.68
CA LEU A 57 -10.56 -19.76 -1.13
C LEU A 57 -9.94 -18.92 -0.02
N LYS A 58 -10.37 -19.11 1.24
CA LYS A 58 -9.77 -18.43 2.39
C LYS A 58 -8.31 -18.85 2.60
N GLU A 59 -8.02 -20.14 2.46
CA GLU A 59 -6.66 -20.68 2.59
C GLU A 59 -5.74 -20.16 1.48
N GLU A 60 -6.24 -20.08 0.25
CA GLU A 60 -5.50 -19.53 -0.88
C GLU A 60 -5.20 -18.04 -0.70
N VAL A 61 -6.19 -17.27 -0.26
CA VAL A 61 -6.01 -15.83 0.02
C VAL A 61 -5.04 -15.60 1.19
N ALA A 62 -5.01 -16.48 2.19
CA ALA A 62 -4.01 -16.41 3.27
C ALA A 62 -2.58 -16.54 2.72
N LYS A 63 -2.35 -17.42 1.74
CA LYS A 63 -1.06 -17.56 1.07
C LYS A 63 -0.69 -16.30 0.27
N ASP A 64 -1.67 -15.70 -0.44
CA ASP A 64 -1.45 -14.46 -1.17
C ASP A 64 -1.07 -13.31 -0.21
N ILE A 65 -1.76 -13.20 0.95
CA ILE A 65 -1.44 -12.22 2.00
C ILE A 65 0.01 -12.40 2.44
N HIS A 66 0.43 -13.63 2.73
CA HIS A 66 1.79 -13.89 3.21
C HIS A 66 2.85 -13.49 2.18
N ARG A 67 2.68 -13.88 0.91
CA ARG A 67 3.58 -13.51 -0.19
C ARG A 67 3.66 -11.99 -0.36
N ALA A 68 2.50 -11.34 -0.48
CA ALA A 68 2.45 -9.90 -0.68
C ALA A 68 3.02 -9.12 0.51
N ALA A 69 2.84 -9.61 1.74
CA ALA A 69 3.41 -9.00 2.94
C ALA A 69 4.93 -9.08 2.98
N GLN A 70 5.52 -10.21 2.59
CA GLN A 70 6.98 -10.37 2.51
C GLN A 70 7.58 -9.31 1.56
N LYS A 71 6.98 -9.12 0.39
CA LYS A 71 7.41 -8.09 -0.56
C LYS A 71 7.19 -6.67 -0.02
N ALA A 72 6.04 -6.41 0.59
CA ALA A 72 5.70 -5.10 1.14
C ALA A 72 6.58 -4.72 2.36
N ALA A 73 7.07 -5.68 3.14
CA ALA A 73 7.97 -5.44 4.26
C ALA A 73 9.33 -4.89 3.82
N VAL A 74 9.80 -5.21 2.63
CA VAL A 74 11.07 -4.72 2.05
C VAL A 74 10.94 -3.27 1.55
N GLY A 75 9.76 -2.67 1.67
CA GLY A 75 9.47 -1.33 1.17
C GLY A 75 10.41 -0.27 1.73
N HIS A 76 11.24 0.31 0.86
CA HIS A 76 12.15 1.39 1.20
C HIS A 76 11.40 2.69 1.52
N ILE A 77 11.99 3.50 2.40
CA ILE A 77 11.57 4.89 2.58
C ILE A 77 11.66 5.60 1.22
N ARG A 78 10.53 6.17 0.81
CA ARG A 78 10.39 6.84 -0.47
C ARG A 78 10.72 8.32 -0.37
N LYS A 79 11.05 8.91 -1.53
CA LYS A 79 11.15 10.38 -1.65
C LYS A 79 9.78 11.06 -1.63
N ASP A 80 8.72 10.31 -1.92
CA ASP A 80 7.34 10.76 -2.00
C ASP A 80 6.54 10.38 -0.75
N PHE A 81 5.59 11.21 -0.36
CA PHE A 81 4.73 11.05 0.81
C PHE A 81 3.25 10.83 0.46
N CYS A 82 2.92 10.70 -0.81
CA CYS A 82 1.53 10.54 -1.26
C CYS A 82 0.89 9.22 -0.78
N LEU A 83 -0.42 9.10 -0.95
CA LEU A 83 -1.16 7.89 -0.59
C LEU A 83 -1.03 6.79 -1.62
N CYS A 84 -0.86 7.11 -2.91
CA CYS A 84 -0.85 6.12 -3.97
C CYS A 84 0.39 5.21 -3.93
N HIS A 85 1.58 5.80 -3.84
CA HIS A 85 2.87 5.07 -3.90
C HIS A 85 3.93 5.64 -2.97
N GLY A 86 3.56 6.58 -2.12
CA GLY A 86 4.44 7.24 -1.16
C GLY A 86 4.42 6.60 0.23
N ASN A 87 5.13 7.25 1.15
CA ASN A 87 5.35 6.73 2.50
C ASN A 87 4.05 6.55 3.30
N PHE A 88 3.08 7.48 3.19
CA PHE A 88 1.80 7.34 3.90
C PHE A 88 1.00 6.14 3.41
N GLY A 89 0.84 5.96 2.09
CA GLY A 89 0.10 4.81 1.56
C GLY A 89 0.75 3.47 1.90
N ASN A 90 2.07 3.38 1.75
CA ASN A 90 2.81 2.17 2.10
C ASN A 90 2.76 1.88 3.60
N ARG A 91 2.75 2.91 4.45
CA ARG A 91 2.57 2.74 5.89
C ARG A 91 1.21 2.16 6.23
N TRP A 92 0.12 2.65 5.63
CA TRP A 92 -1.21 2.12 5.87
C TRP A 92 -1.36 0.64 5.49
N ILE A 93 -0.75 0.24 4.37
CA ILE A 93 -0.74 -1.16 3.94
C ILE A 93 -0.03 -2.03 4.99
N ARG A 94 1.13 -1.59 5.49
CA ARG A 94 1.86 -2.30 6.54
C ARG A 94 1.10 -2.35 7.87
N ASP A 95 0.48 -1.26 8.29
CA ASP A 95 -0.29 -1.21 9.53
C ASP A 95 -1.52 -2.14 9.44
N ALA A 96 -2.19 -2.20 8.28
CA ALA A 96 -3.27 -3.17 8.04
C ALA A 96 -2.78 -4.62 8.15
N TYR A 97 -1.58 -4.93 7.65
CA TYR A 97 -1.00 -6.26 7.80
C TYR A 97 -0.60 -6.57 9.25
N ARG A 98 -0.01 -5.62 9.97
CA ARG A 98 0.32 -5.80 11.39
C ARG A 98 -0.91 -6.09 12.25
N LEU A 99 -1.99 -5.35 12.01
CA LEU A 99 -3.25 -5.61 12.68
C LEU A 99 -3.77 -7.03 12.39
N PHE A 100 -3.61 -7.51 11.18
CA PHE A 100 -4.00 -8.85 10.77
C PHE A 100 -3.11 -9.95 11.36
N SER A 101 -1.78 -9.76 11.34
CA SER A 101 -0.80 -10.75 11.80
C SER A 101 -0.62 -10.77 13.32
N GLY A 102 -1.09 -9.73 14.01
CA GLY A 102 -0.82 -9.56 15.46
C GLY A 102 0.62 -9.14 15.77
N GLU A 103 1.38 -8.71 14.76
CA GLU A 103 2.73 -8.22 14.95
C GLU A 103 2.74 -6.92 15.77
N THR A 104 3.55 -6.90 16.82
CA THR A 104 3.79 -5.71 17.63
C THR A 104 5.12 -5.10 17.26
N GLY A 105 5.10 -3.85 16.83
CA GLY A 105 6.30 -3.10 16.48
C GLY A 105 5.97 -1.63 16.26
N THR A 106 6.89 -0.76 16.65
CA THR A 106 6.77 0.67 16.40
C THR A 106 7.74 1.05 15.29
N GLU A 107 7.21 1.59 14.20
CA GLU A 107 8.03 2.29 13.20
C GLU A 107 8.03 3.78 13.50
N LYS A 108 9.09 4.47 13.06
CA LYS A 108 9.13 5.93 13.08
C LYS A 108 7.90 6.49 12.35
N PRO A 109 7.20 7.50 12.92
CA PRO A 109 6.07 8.13 12.25
C PRO A 109 6.46 8.68 10.87
N VAL A 110 5.55 8.58 9.90
CA VAL A 110 5.79 9.14 8.56
C VAL A 110 5.86 10.65 8.61
N SER A 111 5.14 11.28 9.54
CA SER A 111 5.22 12.72 9.83
C SER A 111 6.63 13.19 10.17
N ASP A 112 7.40 12.41 10.94
CA ASP A 112 8.79 12.76 11.26
C ASP A 112 9.67 12.75 10.00
N LEU A 113 9.50 11.75 9.13
CA LEU A 113 10.20 11.67 7.86
C LEU A 113 9.82 12.84 6.93
N LEU A 114 8.55 13.22 6.92
CA LEU A 114 8.06 14.37 6.16
C LEU A 114 8.67 15.69 6.67
N ILE A 115 8.73 15.88 7.99
CA ILE A 115 9.32 17.08 8.60
C ILE A 115 10.81 17.19 8.26
N GLU A 116 11.56 16.09 8.32
CA GLU A 116 12.96 16.04 7.90
C GLU A 116 13.10 16.46 6.43
N LYS A 117 12.29 15.88 5.56
CA LYS A 117 12.27 16.20 4.12
C LYS A 117 11.97 17.67 3.86
N ILE A 118 10.96 18.24 4.54
CA ILE A 118 10.59 19.66 4.37
C ILE A 118 11.73 20.58 4.83
N ARG A 119 12.43 20.24 5.90
CA ARG A 119 13.58 21.02 6.37
C ARG A 119 14.75 21.02 5.41
N GLU A 120 14.98 19.89 4.72
CA GLU A 120 16.10 19.74 3.79
C GLU A 120 15.85 20.33 2.40
N HIS A 121 14.62 20.16 1.89
CA HIS A 121 14.31 20.41 0.47
C HIS A 121 13.04 21.23 0.23
N GLY A 122 12.32 21.61 1.30
CA GLY A 122 10.98 22.19 1.17
C GLY A 122 9.92 21.12 0.81
N LEU A 123 8.66 21.57 0.77
CA LEU A 123 7.53 20.73 0.36
C LEU A 123 7.28 20.93 -1.13
N GLU A 124 7.79 20.01 -1.93
CA GLU A 124 7.54 19.99 -3.36
C GLU A 124 6.34 19.10 -3.67
N ALA A 125 5.41 19.62 -4.48
CA ALA A 125 4.35 18.83 -5.08
C ALA A 125 4.27 19.22 -6.57
N GLU A 126 4.16 18.21 -7.42
CA GLU A 126 3.95 18.44 -8.87
C GLU A 126 2.70 19.31 -9.07
N GLU A 127 2.81 20.40 -9.79
CA GLU A 127 1.77 21.42 -9.87
C GLU A 127 0.44 20.88 -10.42
N SER A 128 0.51 19.97 -11.39
CA SER A 128 -0.65 19.30 -12.00
C SER A 128 -1.43 18.40 -11.02
N ARG A 129 -0.78 17.93 -9.97
CA ARG A 129 -1.34 17.00 -8.97
C ARG A 129 -1.36 17.56 -7.55
N ARG A 130 -1.00 18.83 -7.38
CA ARG A 130 -0.74 19.48 -6.10
C ARG A 130 -1.85 19.25 -5.07
N TYR A 131 -3.10 19.31 -5.49
CA TYR A 131 -4.26 19.17 -4.59
C TYR A 131 -4.92 17.80 -4.65
N SER A 132 -4.35 16.85 -5.39
CA SER A 132 -4.88 15.49 -5.51
C SER A 132 -4.86 14.75 -4.18
N LEU A 133 -5.94 14.00 -3.90
CA LEU A 133 -6.00 13.13 -2.73
C LEU A 133 -4.96 11.99 -2.83
N MET A 134 -4.82 11.37 -4.00
CA MET A 134 -3.92 10.21 -4.14
C MET A 134 -2.45 10.59 -4.30
N HIS A 135 -2.13 11.72 -4.93
CA HIS A 135 -0.76 12.08 -5.31
C HIS A 135 -0.28 13.43 -4.75
N GLY A 136 -1.13 14.19 -4.08
CA GLY A 136 -0.84 15.58 -3.69
C GLY A 136 -1.01 15.87 -2.20
N LEU A 137 -1.04 17.17 -1.92
CA LEU A 137 -1.09 17.71 -0.54
C LEU A 137 -2.33 17.28 0.25
N ALA A 138 -3.49 17.08 -0.41
CA ALA A 138 -4.68 16.61 0.28
C ALA A 138 -4.47 15.22 0.87
N GLY A 139 -3.83 14.31 0.13
CA GLY A 139 -3.49 12.97 0.63
C GLY A 139 -2.43 12.98 1.72
N ILE A 140 -1.42 13.83 1.59
CA ILE A 140 -0.41 14.03 2.64
C ILE A 140 -1.06 14.54 3.92
N GLY A 141 -1.94 15.57 3.82
CA GLY A 141 -2.69 16.09 4.95
C GLY A 141 -3.58 15.04 5.61
N TYR A 142 -4.27 14.23 4.81
CA TYR A 142 -5.08 13.14 5.35
C TYR A 142 -4.23 12.05 6.01
N GLY A 143 -3.06 11.74 5.47
CA GLY A 143 -2.11 10.82 6.09
C GLY A 143 -1.64 11.29 7.46
N LEU A 144 -1.34 12.60 7.60
CA LEU A 144 -0.99 13.23 8.88
C LEU A 144 -2.14 13.14 9.89
N LEU A 145 -3.36 13.47 9.46
CA LEU A 145 -4.55 13.38 10.32
C LEU A 145 -4.75 11.94 10.82
N ARG A 146 -4.58 10.95 9.97
CA ARG A 146 -4.75 9.54 10.34
C ARG A 146 -3.62 9.01 11.24
N GLU A 147 -2.41 9.53 11.16
CA GLU A 147 -1.37 9.26 12.17
C GLU A 147 -1.75 9.78 13.56
N MET A 148 -2.45 10.92 13.63
CA MET A 148 -2.92 11.51 14.89
C MET A 148 -4.18 10.81 15.42
N ASP A 149 -5.07 10.37 14.52
CA ASP A 149 -6.32 9.67 14.82
C ASP A 149 -6.50 8.46 13.89
N PRO A 150 -6.04 7.26 14.29
CA PRO A 150 -6.19 6.03 13.50
C PRO A 150 -7.64 5.58 13.29
N SER A 151 -8.62 6.18 13.98
CA SER A 151 -10.05 5.86 13.79
C SER A 151 -10.65 6.48 12.52
N LEU A 152 -9.94 7.41 11.88
CA LEU A 152 -10.37 7.98 10.60
C LEU A 152 -10.48 6.89 9.52
N PRO A 153 -11.45 6.99 8.60
CA PRO A 153 -11.71 5.99 7.58
C PRO A 153 -10.49 5.61 6.74
N ASP A 154 -10.38 4.35 6.37
CA ASP A 154 -9.36 3.87 5.43
C ASP A 154 -9.80 4.12 4.00
N ILE A 155 -9.48 5.31 3.48
CA ILE A 155 -9.87 5.68 2.11
C ILE A 155 -9.16 4.86 1.03
N LEU A 156 -8.06 4.18 1.33
CA LEU A 156 -7.40 3.25 0.39
C LEU A 156 -8.20 1.96 0.22
N ALA A 157 -9.00 1.60 1.22
CA ALA A 157 -9.89 0.46 1.20
C ALA A 157 -11.37 0.84 0.95
N VAL A 158 -11.64 2.12 0.63
CA VAL A 158 -13.01 2.64 0.40
C VAL A 158 -13.92 2.42 1.62
N GLU A 159 -13.38 2.48 2.82
CA GLU A 159 -14.17 2.52 4.05
C GLU A 159 -14.83 3.90 4.21
N VAL A 160 -16.10 3.92 4.55
CA VAL A 160 -16.92 5.11 4.79
C VAL A 160 -17.47 5.09 6.21
#